data_e652bcdf33e3e52decc50c43bd5c9b6a
#
_entry.id   e652bcdf33e3e52decc50c43bd5c9b6a
#
_cell.length_a   1.000
_cell.length_b   1.000
_cell.length_c   1.000
_cell.angle_alpha   90.00
_cell.angle_beta   90.00
_cell.angle_gamma   90.00
#
_symmetry.space_group_name_H-M   'P 1'
#
loop_
_entity.id
_entity.type
_entity.pdbx_description
1 polymer ?
#
loop_
_entity_poly.entity_id
_entity_poly.type
_entity_poly.pdbx_seq_one_letter_code
_entity_poly.pdbx_strand_id
1 'polypeptide(L)'
;MEVILLERIGKLGQMGDVVRVKDGFARNFLLPRGKALRATVDNKKRFEEMKSELQARNLEMKGEAGKLAAKLDGKSFVVLRQASEAGQLFGSVSARDIAALLKDDGAEITRSLIALNAPIKTIGQYKVPLALHPEVEVSITVTVARSADEAQRIARGEDVTLRRTEAEEAAAAAAAAAEAMFEPEAVSTRREREDAGATAAAGAEAAEPPAKPAKAKKKKSEEA
;
A
#
# COMPACT_ATOMS: atom_id res chain seq x y z
N MET A 1 -20.52 -9.77 24.43
CA MET A 1 -20.68 -11.08 25.15
C MET A 1 -19.30 -11.59 25.57
N GLU A 2 -19.25 -12.40 26.63
CA GLU A 2 -18.02 -13.02 27.10
C GLU A 2 -17.83 -14.39 26.44
N VAL A 3 -16.60 -14.65 25.99
CA VAL A 3 -16.22 -15.90 25.32
C VAL A 3 -14.89 -16.40 25.85
N ILE A 4 -14.72 -17.72 25.87
CA ILE A 4 -13.48 -18.43 26.22
C ILE A 4 -12.79 -18.73 24.89
N LEU A 5 -11.53 -18.33 24.72
CA LEU A 5 -10.75 -18.61 23.51
C LEU A 5 -10.23 -20.06 23.54
N LEU A 6 -10.48 -20.82 22.47
CA LEU A 6 -9.93 -22.18 22.27
C LEU A 6 -8.59 -22.15 21.54
N GLU A 7 -8.35 -21.10 20.76
CA GLU A 7 -7.12 -20.85 20.02
C GLU A 7 -6.59 -19.46 20.36
N ARG A 8 -5.30 -19.25 20.21
CA ARG A 8 -4.72 -17.92 20.29
C ARG A 8 -5.20 -17.09 19.10
N ILE A 9 -5.76 -15.91 19.38
CA ILE A 9 -6.20 -14.96 18.36
C ILE A 9 -5.42 -13.69 18.55
N GLY A 10 -4.68 -13.26 17.49
CA GLY A 10 -3.96 -12.01 17.49
C GLY A 10 -4.89 -10.84 17.88
N LYS A 11 -4.44 -9.95 18.76
CA LYS A 11 -5.17 -8.78 19.28
C LYS A 11 -6.29 -9.08 20.30
N LEU A 12 -6.63 -10.33 20.58
CA LEU A 12 -7.67 -10.68 21.55
C LEU A 12 -7.09 -11.30 22.82
N GLY A 13 -6.27 -12.33 22.68
CA GLY A 13 -5.69 -13.04 23.83
C GLY A 13 -5.18 -14.43 23.48
N GLN A 14 -4.78 -15.15 24.53
CA GLN A 14 -4.25 -16.51 24.45
C GLN A 14 -5.38 -17.54 24.60
N MET A 15 -5.04 -18.82 24.37
CA MET A 15 -5.93 -19.93 24.63
C MET A 15 -6.29 -19.99 26.12
N GLY A 16 -7.60 -20.06 26.41
CA GLY A 16 -8.13 -20.10 27.75
C GLY A 16 -8.53 -18.76 28.33
N ASP A 17 -8.18 -17.66 27.69
CA ASP A 17 -8.58 -16.35 28.16
C ASP A 17 -10.08 -16.14 27.99
N VAL A 18 -10.69 -15.55 29.00
CA VAL A 18 -12.09 -15.09 28.96
C VAL A 18 -12.07 -13.63 28.52
N VAL A 19 -12.53 -13.37 27.31
CA VAL A 19 -12.51 -12.03 26.72
C VAL A 19 -13.91 -11.54 26.39
N ARG A 20 -14.13 -10.24 26.58
CA ARG A 20 -15.37 -9.56 26.21
C ARG A 20 -15.29 -9.04 24.80
N VAL A 21 -16.14 -9.55 23.91
CA VAL A 21 -16.17 -9.18 22.49
C VAL A 21 -17.53 -8.65 22.06
N LYS A 22 -17.58 -7.97 20.91
CA LYS A 22 -18.84 -7.53 20.31
C LYS A 22 -19.69 -8.73 19.93
N ASP A 23 -21.00 -8.69 20.17
CA ASP A 23 -21.92 -9.80 19.96
C ASP A 23 -21.94 -10.33 18.53
N GLY A 24 -21.90 -9.43 17.54
CA GLY A 24 -21.85 -9.80 16.13
C GLY A 24 -20.56 -10.54 15.77
N PHE A 25 -19.43 -10.12 16.28
CA PHE A 25 -18.14 -10.79 16.02
C PHE A 25 -18.10 -12.20 16.66
N ALA A 26 -18.60 -12.33 17.87
CA ALA A 26 -18.70 -13.63 18.53
C ALA A 26 -19.60 -14.60 17.76
N ARG A 27 -20.84 -14.18 17.43
CA ARG A 27 -21.85 -15.05 16.79
C ARG A 27 -21.52 -15.40 15.34
N ASN A 28 -20.93 -14.47 14.58
CA ASN A 28 -20.71 -14.65 13.14
C ASN A 28 -19.33 -15.19 12.79
N PHE A 29 -18.34 -15.03 13.69
CA PHE A 29 -16.96 -15.41 13.42
C PHE A 29 -16.40 -16.42 14.40
N LEU A 30 -16.41 -16.14 15.71
CA LEU A 30 -15.72 -16.96 16.69
C LEU A 30 -16.43 -18.30 16.94
N LEU A 31 -17.72 -18.26 17.24
CA LEU A 31 -18.51 -19.43 17.55
C LEU A 31 -18.69 -20.38 16.35
N PRO A 32 -19.03 -19.89 15.11
CA PRO A 32 -19.21 -20.79 13.97
C PRO A 32 -17.91 -21.45 13.50
N ARG A 33 -16.76 -20.79 13.74
CA ARG A 33 -15.45 -21.36 13.40
C ARG A 33 -14.84 -22.22 14.49
N GLY A 34 -15.54 -22.43 15.61
CA GLY A 34 -15.03 -23.19 16.72
C GLY A 34 -13.80 -22.59 17.41
N LYS A 35 -13.55 -21.26 17.26
CA LYS A 35 -12.39 -20.57 17.83
C LYS A 35 -12.61 -20.11 19.26
N ALA A 36 -13.87 -20.07 19.71
CA ALA A 36 -14.23 -19.71 21.07
C ALA A 36 -15.54 -20.39 21.49
N LEU A 37 -15.72 -20.51 22.81
CA LEU A 37 -16.97 -20.94 23.44
C LEU A 37 -17.58 -19.77 24.23
N ARG A 38 -18.90 -19.81 24.48
CA ARG A 38 -19.52 -18.86 25.41
C ARG A 38 -19.02 -19.13 26.82
N ALA A 39 -18.74 -18.07 27.58
CA ALA A 39 -18.23 -18.15 28.94
C ALA A 39 -19.33 -18.54 29.92
N THR A 40 -19.84 -19.78 29.85
CA THR A 40 -20.74 -20.39 30.80
C THR A 40 -19.97 -21.33 31.74
N VAL A 41 -20.52 -21.62 32.90
CA VAL A 41 -19.88 -22.51 33.88
C VAL A 41 -19.60 -23.89 33.28
N ASP A 42 -20.57 -24.44 32.51
CA ASP A 42 -20.43 -25.75 31.87
C ASP A 42 -19.35 -25.74 30.78
N ASN A 43 -19.25 -24.67 30.01
CA ASN A 43 -18.22 -24.56 28.98
C ASN A 43 -16.82 -24.34 29.56
N LYS A 44 -16.70 -23.76 30.76
CA LYS A 44 -15.42 -23.69 31.47
C LYS A 44 -14.90 -25.07 31.83
N LYS A 45 -15.76 -25.91 32.38
CA LYS A 45 -15.41 -27.30 32.73
C LYS A 45 -15.00 -28.10 31.50
N ARG A 46 -15.77 -28.02 30.41
CA ARG A 46 -15.43 -28.64 29.11
C ARG A 46 -14.11 -28.17 28.56
N PHE A 47 -13.81 -26.87 28.68
CA PHE A 47 -12.52 -26.33 28.27
C PHE A 47 -11.37 -26.92 29.09
N GLU A 48 -11.52 -27.06 30.40
CA GLU A 48 -10.49 -27.65 31.27
C GLU A 48 -10.18 -29.11 30.88
N GLU A 49 -11.20 -29.90 30.53
CA GLU A 49 -11.05 -31.27 30.03
C GLU A 49 -10.31 -31.33 28.69
N MET A 50 -10.63 -30.42 27.75
CA MET A 50 -10.03 -30.41 26.42
C MET A 50 -8.71 -29.60 26.33
N LYS A 51 -8.32 -28.92 27.37
CA LYS A 51 -7.16 -28.01 27.39
C LYS A 51 -5.86 -28.68 26.94
N SER A 52 -5.60 -29.90 27.47
CA SER A 52 -4.38 -30.66 27.14
C SER A 52 -4.33 -31.07 25.66
N GLU A 53 -5.46 -31.51 25.11
CA GLU A 53 -5.58 -31.89 23.70
C GLU A 53 -5.41 -30.68 22.77
N LEU A 54 -6.07 -29.57 23.10
CA LEU A 54 -5.94 -28.33 22.34
C LEU A 54 -4.49 -27.75 22.35
N GLN A 55 -3.81 -27.91 23.50
CA GLN A 55 -2.40 -27.51 23.59
C GLN A 55 -1.50 -28.39 22.74
N ALA A 56 -1.68 -29.71 22.75
CA ALA A 56 -0.92 -30.63 21.92
C ALA A 56 -1.11 -30.29 20.41
N ARG A 57 -2.35 -30.14 19.99
CA ARG A 57 -2.70 -29.80 18.62
C ARG A 57 -2.11 -28.44 18.19
N ASN A 58 -2.10 -27.46 19.08
CA ASN A 58 -1.52 -26.13 18.80
C ASN A 58 0.01 -26.24 18.62
N LEU A 59 0.68 -27.07 19.45
CA LEU A 59 2.12 -27.31 19.31
C LEU A 59 2.46 -28.02 18.00
N GLU A 60 1.65 -28.99 17.57
CA GLU A 60 1.82 -29.65 16.27
C GLU A 60 1.68 -28.64 15.11
N MET A 61 0.60 -27.86 15.08
CA MET A 61 0.39 -26.83 14.05
C MET A 61 1.50 -25.76 14.05
N LYS A 62 1.98 -25.37 15.24
CA LYS A 62 3.12 -24.46 15.37
C LYS A 62 4.41 -25.07 14.77
N GLY A 63 4.63 -26.38 15.02
CA GLY A 63 5.78 -27.09 14.47
C GLY A 63 5.73 -27.19 12.95
N GLU A 64 4.56 -27.46 12.35
CA GLU A 64 4.35 -27.47 10.91
C GLU A 64 4.53 -26.08 10.31
N ALA A 65 3.93 -25.06 10.92
CA ALA A 65 4.10 -23.67 10.53
C ALA A 65 5.57 -23.22 10.60
N GLY A 66 6.33 -23.67 11.60
CA GLY A 66 7.76 -23.41 11.73
C GLY A 66 8.59 -24.04 10.60
N LYS A 67 8.26 -25.27 10.17
CA LYS A 67 8.91 -25.92 9.03
C LYS A 67 8.63 -25.18 7.72
N LEU A 68 7.39 -24.72 7.52
CA LEU A 68 7.03 -23.89 6.35
C LEU A 68 7.70 -22.53 6.42
N ALA A 69 7.76 -21.92 7.60
CA ALA A 69 8.44 -20.67 7.84
C ALA A 69 9.90 -20.72 7.40
N ALA A 70 10.65 -21.74 7.84
CA ALA A 70 12.06 -21.93 7.48
C ALA A 70 12.28 -22.11 5.96
N LYS A 71 11.30 -22.66 5.25
CA LYS A 71 11.37 -22.81 3.78
C LYS A 71 11.10 -21.51 3.03
N LEU A 72 10.33 -20.61 3.61
CA LEU A 72 9.85 -19.39 2.95
C LEU A 72 10.62 -18.14 3.37
N ASP A 73 11.29 -18.20 4.51
CA ASP A 73 12.02 -17.05 5.04
C ASP A 73 13.12 -16.61 4.07
N GLY A 74 13.10 -15.33 3.73
CA GLY A 74 14.05 -14.72 2.81
C GLY A 74 13.85 -15.05 1.32
N LYS A 75 12.82 -15.84 0.95
CA LYS A 75 12.55 -16.08 -0.47
C LYS A 75 12.03 -14.84 -1.17
N SER A 76 12.47 -14.65 -2.42
CA SER A 76 12.00 -13.61 -3.32
C SER A 76 11.18 -14.22 -4.45
N PHE A 77 10.00 -13.65 -4.69
CA PHE A 77 9.08 -14.05 -5.75
C PHE A 77 8.93 -12.93 -6.76
N VAL A 78 8.91 -13.29 -8.03
CA VAL A 78 8.74 -12.32 -9.13
C VAL A 78 7.35 -12.45 -9.72
N VAL A 79 6.63 -11.33 -9.80
CA VAL A 79 5.32 -11.22 -10.42
C VAL A 79 5.45 -10.38 -11.68
N LEU A 80 5.19 -10.97 -12.84
CA LEU A 80 5.18 -10.25 -14.11
C LEU A 80 3.76 -9.76 -14.41
N ARG A 81 3.59 -8.44 -14.52
CA ARG A 81 2.30 -7.79 -14.86
C ARG A 81 2.55 -6.60 -15.77
N GLN A 82 1.58 -6.35 -16.65
CA GLN A 82 1.63 -5.16 -17.51
C GLN A 82 1.45 -3.90 -16.69
N ALA A 83 2.28 -2.90 -16.96
CA ALA A 83 2.23 -1.62 -16.31
C ALA A 83 2.49 -0.47 -17.29
N SER A 84 2.00 0.70 -16.93
CA SER A 84 2.26 1.97 -17.60
C SER A 84 3.74 2.36 -17.46
N GLU A 85 4.17 3.29 -18.28
CA GLU A 85 5.49 3.90 -18.23
C GLU A 85 5.78 4.60 -16.90
N ALA A 86 4.76 5.16 -16.27
CA ALA A 86 4.82 5.74 -14.92
C ALA A 86 4.91 4.70 -13.80
N GLY A 87 5.10 3.40 -14.10
CA GLY A 87 5.21 2.35 -13.11
C GLY A 87 3.89 1.90 -12.47
N GLN A 88 2.74 2.38 -12.95
CA GLN A 88 1.43 1.93 -12.47
C GLN A 88 0.98 0.67 -13.23
N LEU A 89 0.52 -0.33 -12.49
CA LEU A 89 -0.02 -1.56 -13.07
C LEU A 89 -1.38 -1.28 -13.72
N PHE A 90 -1.65 -1.89 -14.88
CA PHE A 90 -2.99 -1.90 -15.49
C PHE A 90 -4.00 -2.79 -14.74
N GLY A 91 -3.56 -3.37 -13.64
CA GLY A 91 -4.36 -4.15 -12.70
C GLY A 91 -3.84 -3.99 -11.29
N SER A 92 -4.02 -5.00 -10.47
CA SER A 92 -3.45 -5.04 -9.13
C SER A 92 -2.96 -6.44 -8.81
N VAL A 93 -1.91 -6.54 -8.00
CA VAL A 93 -1.48 -7.81 -7.41
C VAL A 93 -2.17 -7.95 -6.06
N SER A 94 -2.97 -9.00 -5.92
CA SER A 94 -3.75 -9.30 -4.72
C SER A 94 -3.13 -10.44 -3.91
N ALA A 95 -3.58 -10.62 -2.66
CA ALA A 95 -3.18 -11.78 -1.86
C ALA A 95 -3.50 -13.13 -2.54
N ARG A 96 -4.49 -13.17 -3.45
CA ARG A 96 -4.83 -14.37 -4.22
C ARG A 96 -3.76 -14.70 -5.24
N ASP A 97 -3.21 -13.70 -5.93
CA ASP A 97 -2.15 -13.90 -6.92
C ASP A 97 -0.86 -14.37 -6.23
N ILE A 98 -0.55 -13.79 -5.08
CA ILE A 98 0.61 -14.21 -4.26
C ILE A 98 0.42 -15.64 -3.76
N ALA A 99 -0.78 -16.02 -3.32
CA ALA A 99 -1.06 -17.39 -2.89
C ALA A 99 -0.90 -18.41 -4.05
N ALA A 100 -1.27 -18.05 -5.28
CA ALA A 100 -1.07 -18.87 -6.45
C ALA A 100 0.43 -19.11 -6.73
N LEU A 101 1.25 -18.05 -6.69
CA LEU A 101 2.70 -18.16 -6.87
C LEU A 101 3.37 -19.03 -5.79
N LEU A 102 2.95 -18.88 -4.54
CA LEU A 102 3.47 -19.71 -3.44
C LEU A 102 3.10 -21.17 -3.59
N LYS A 103 1.90 -21.43 -4.14
CA LYS A 103 1.45 -22.78 -4.45
C LYS A 103 2.25 -23.42 -5.60
N ASP A 104 2.60 -22.64 -6.62
CA ASP A 104 3.46 -23.09 -7.74
C ASP A 104 4.87 -23.44 -7.25
N ASP A 105 5.40 -22.76 -6.22
CA ASP A 105 6.65 -23.10 -5.51
C ASP A 105 6.52 -24.29 -4.52
N GLY A 106 5.33 -24.90 -4.45
CA GLY A 106 5.06 -26.05 -3.59
C GLY A 106 4.69 -25.72 -2.14
N ALA A 107 4.38 -24.46 -1.82
CA ALA A 107 3.90 -24.06 -0.50
C ALA A 107 2.38 -23.88 -0.52
N GLU A 108 1.64 -24.79 0.13
CA GLU A 108 0.18 -24.71 0.23
C GLU A 108 -0.26 -23.63 1.21
N ILE A 109 -0.27 -22.38 0.77
CA ILE A 109 -0.65 -21.23 1.58
C ILE A 109 -2.00 -20.68 1.11
N THR A 110 -2.94 -20.55 2.05
CA THR A 110 -4.21 -19.90 1.80
C THR A 110 -4.07 -18.37 1.81
N ARG A 111 -4.87 -17.71 0.97
CA ARG A 111 -4.89 -16.23 0.90
C ARG A 111 -5.13 -15.53 2.24
N SER A 112 -5.78 -16.20 3.20
CA SER A 112 -6.09 -15.65 4.52
C SER A 112 -4.86 -15.52 5.43
N LEU A 113 -3.78 -16.24 5.10
CA LEU A 113 -2.51 -16.19 5.83
C LEU A 113 -1.60 -15.06 5.32
N ILE A 114 -1.96 -14.43 4.20
CA ILE A 114 -1.21 -13.33 3.60
C ILE A 114 -1.78 -12.01 4.12
N ALA A 115 -1.01 -11.30 4.93
CA ALA A 115 -1.43 -10.03 5.52
C ALA A 115 -1.13 -8.87 4.57
N LEU A 116 -1.92 -8.73 3.51
CA LEU A 116 -1.83 -7.62 2.56
C LEU A 116 -2.95 -6.61 2.85
N ASN A 117 -2.61 -5.45 3.38
CA ASN A 117 -3.60 -4.41 3.74
C ASN A 117 -4.28 -3.80 2.51
N ALA A 118 -3.54 -3.60 1.42
CA ALA A 118 -4.05 -3.07 0.16
C ALA A 118 -3.43 -3.82 -1.01
N PRO A 119 -4.15 -3.99 -2.14
CA PRO A 119 -3.57 -4.60 -3.34
C PRO A 119 -2.45 -3.73 -3.90
N ILE A 120 -1.38 -4.36 -4.38
CA ILE A 120 -0.23 -3.67 -4.97
C ILE A 120 -0.61 -3.17 -6.36
N LYS A 121 -0.38 -1.88 -6.63
CA LYS A 121 -0.73 -1.21 -7.89
C LYS A 121 0.46 -0.60 -8.63
N THR A 122 1.65 -0.65 -8.05
CA THR A 122 2.87 -0.08 -8.65
C THR A 122 3.96 -1.14 -8.79
N ILE A 123 4.88 -0.91 -9.72
CA ILE A 123 6.09 -1.72 -9.88
C ILE A 123 7.00 -1.48 -8.68
N GLY A 124 7.74 -2.50 -8.26
CA GLY A 124 8.70 -2.37 -7.18
C GLY A 124 8.84 -3.63 -6.35
N GLN A 125 9.60 -3.53 -5.28
CA GLN A 125 9.85 -4.58 -4.33
C GLN A 125 9.02 -4.34 -3.06
N TYR A 126 8.26 -5.36 -2.65
CA TYR A 126 7.35 -5.29 -1.51
C TYR A 126 7.64 -6.42 -0.53
N LYS A 127 7.77 -6.08 0.73
CA LYS A 127 7.83 -7.06 1.81
C LYS A 127 6.40 -7.39 2.25
N VAL A 128 6.01 -8.63 2.06
CA VAL A 128 4.66 -9.12 2.40
C VAL A 128 4.76 -10.06 3.59
N PRO A 129 4.14 -9.72 4.73
CA PRO A 129 4.10 -10.59 5.89
C PRO A 129 3.10 -11.73 5.68
N LEU A 130 3.52 -12.93 6.02
CA LEU A 130 2.74 -14.17 6.04
C LEU A 130 2.52 -14.57 7.50
N ALA A 131 1.27 -14.61 7.94
CA ALA A 131 0.89 -15.10 9.27
C ALA A 131 0.52 -16.58 9.17
N LEU A 132 1.52 -17.47 9.16
CA LEU A 132 1.31 -18.92 9.07
C LEU A 132 0.62 -19.47 10.33
N HIS A 133 0.99 -18.93 11.48
CA HIS A 133 0.39 -19.26 12.78
C HIS A 133 0.32 -17.96 13.60
N PRO A 134 -0.58 -17.84 14.60
CA PRO A 134 -0.63 -16.66 15.47
C PRO A 134 0.68 -16.33 16.20
N GLU A 135 1.61 -17.26 16.25
CA GLU A 135 2.95 -17.10 16.85
C GLU A 135 4.10 -17.13 15.83
N VAL A 136 3.81 -17.47 14.57
CA VAL A 136 4.83 -17.61 13.52
C VAL A 136 4.47 -16.70 12.36
N GLU A 137 5.18 -15.60 12.26
CA GLU A 137 5.09 -14.64 11.15
C GLU A 137 6.39 -14.67 10.35
N VAL A 138 6.29 -14.70 9.04
CA VAL A 138 7.41 -14.70 8.09
C VAL A 138 7.21 -13.61 7.07
N SER A 139 8.28 -12.96 6.63
CA SER A 139 8.21 -11.98 5.57
C SER A 139 8.83 -12.52 4.29
N ILE A 140 8.07 -12.47 3.20
CA ILE A 140 8.57 -12.75 1.85
C ILE A 140 8.75 -11.45 1.07
N THR A 141 9.67 -11.48 0.11
CA THR A 141 9.90 -10.38 -0.80
C THR A 141 9.19 -10.65 -2.13
N VAL A 142 8.27 -9.78 -2.52
CA VAL A 142 7.55 -9.86 -3.80
C VAL A 142 8.01 -8.72 -4.69
N THR A 143 8.65 -9.06 -5.82
CA THR A 143 9.10 -8.11 -6.83
C THR A 143 8.09 -8.08 -7.97
N VAL A 144 7.48 -6.92 -8.22
CA VAL A 144 6.51 -6.71 -9.30
C VAL A 144 7.19 -5.94 -10.42
N ALA A 145 7.23 -6.52 -11.63
CA ALA A 145 7.89 -5.94 -12.80
C ALA A 145 7.11 -6.21 -14.09
N ARG A 146 7.47 -5.51 -15.18
CA ARG A 146 6.92 -5.73 -16.54
C ARG A 146 7.63 -6.87 -17.25
N SER A 147 8.94 -6.98 -17.05
CA SER A 147 9.79 -8.00 -17.66
C SER A 147 10.72 -8.65 -16.64
N ALA A 148 11.28 -9.80 -16.99
CA ALA A 148 12.23 -10.51 -16.14
C ALA A 148 13.52 -9.70 -15.90
N ASP A 149 13.96 -8.92 -16.89
CA ASP A 149 15.14 -8.08 -16.80
C ASP A 149 14.92 -6.91 -15.83
N GLU A 150 13.73 -6.28 -15.86
CA GLU A 150 13.35 -5.27 -14.89
C GLU A 150 13.27 -5.83 -13.47
N ALA A 151 12.73 -7.04 -13.31
CA ALA A 151 12.67 -7.69 -12.01
C ALA A 151 14.06 -7.88 -11.39
N GLN A 152 15.07 -8.25 -12.20
CA GLN A 152 16.44 -8.38 -11.72
C GLN A 152 17.06 -7.04 -11.32
N ARG A 153 16.76 -5.96 -12.05
CA ARG A 153 17.22 -4.60 -11.69
C ARG A 153 16.58 -4.11 -10.39
N ILE A 154 15.27 -4.30 -10.25
CA ILE A 154 14.55 -3.96 -9.03
C ILE A 154 15.07 -4.80 -7.84
N ALA A 155 15.37 -6.09 -8.04
CA ALA A 155 15.94 -6.94 -7.01
C ALA A 155 17.35 -6.45 -6.56
N ARG A 156 18.09 -5.77 -7.44
CA ARG A 156 19.38 -5.11 -7.11
C ARG A 156 19.22 -3.75 -6.42
N GLY A 157 17.96 -3.26 -6.28
CA GLY A 157 17.68 -1.96 -5.67
C GLY A 157 17.75 -0.79 -6.66
N GLU A 158 17.74 -1.04 -7.98
CA GLU A 158 17.67 0.01 -8.99
C GLU A 158 16.20 0.42 -9.20
N ASP A 159 15.89 1.69 -8.96
CA ASP A 159 14.57 2.25 -9.25
C ASP A 159 14.40 2.46 -10.76
N VAL A 160 13.67 1.58 -11.41
CA VAL A 160 13.44 1.61 -12.86
C VAL A 160 12.63 2.83 -13.30
N THR A 161 11.82 3.40 -12.40
CA THR A 161 11.02 4.60 -12.62
C THR A 161 11.85 5.89 -12.64
N LEU A 162 12.90 5.98 -11.82
CA LEU A 162 13.75 7.19 -11.71
C LEU A 162 14.62 7.40 -12.95
N ARG A 163 15.15 6.32 -13.56
CA ARG A 163 15.97 6.45 -14.80
C ARG A 163 15.21 7.05 -15.97
N ARG A 164 13.88 6.93 -15.98
CA ARG A 164 13.10 7.50 -17.08
C ARG A 164 12.80 8.98 -16.87
N THR A 165 12.56 9.41 -15.64
CA THR A 165 12.44 10.84 -15.31
C THR A 165 13.75 11.57 -15.54
N GLU A 166 14.90 10.98 -15.16
CA GLU A 166 16.22 11.54 -15.44
C GLU A 166 16.53 11.58 -16.94
N ALA A 167 16.13 10.55 -17.70
CA ALA A 167 16.29 10.53 -19.17
C ALA A 167 15.33 11.52 -19.86
N GLU A 168 14.12 11.71 -19.35
CA GLU A 168 13.17 12.71 -19.83
C GLU A 168 13.61 14.12 -19.45
N GLU A 169 14.12 14.35 -18.25
CA GLU A 169 14.72 15.63 -17.84
C GLU A 169 15.99 15.95 -18.64
N ALA A 170 16.85 14.96 -18.87
CA ALA A 170 18.04 15.13 -19.72
C ALA A 170 17.66 15.39 -21.17
N ALA A 171 16.61 14.75 -21.71
CA ALA A 171 16.09 14.99 -23.04
C ALA A 171 15.41 16.36 -23.15
N ALA A 172 14.65 16.78 -22.13
CA ALA A 172 14.05 18.10 -22.04
C ALA A 172 15.12 19.21 -21.92
N ALA A 173 16.15 18.97 -21.10
CA ALA A 173 17.29 19.90 -20.98
C ALA A 173 18.10 19.97 -22.27
N ALA A 174 18.29 18.88 -23.00
CA ALA A 174 18.94 18.85 -24.30
C ALA A 174 18.08 19.53 -25.38
N ALA A 175 16.75 19.37 -25.34
CA ALA A 175 15.84 20.09 -26.25
C ALA A 175 15.83 21.60 -25.97
N ALA A 176 15.79 22.02 -24.71
CA ALA A 176 15.87 23.41 -24.31
C ALA A 176 17.23 24.03 -24.66
N ALA A 177 18.33 23.30 -24.56
CA ALA A 177 19.66 23.74 -24.98
C ALA A 177 19.77 23.83 -26.52
N ALA A 178 19.10 22.93 -27.25
CA ALA A 178 19.04 22.99 -28.72
C ALA A 178 18.19 24.18 -29.22
N GLU A 179 17.06 24.48 -28.56
CA GLU A 179 16.26 25.67 -28.83
C GLU A 179 17.03 26.96 -28.52
N ALA A 180 17.77 27.01 -27.40
CA ALA A 180 18.61 28.13 -27.04
C ALA A 180 19.80 28.36 -28.01
N MET A 181 20.27 27.32 -28.70
CA MET A 181 21.30 27.43 -29.74
C MET A 181 20.75 27.83 -31.11
N PHE A 182 19.47 27.62 -31.37
CA PHE A 182 18.86 27.87 -32.68
C PHE A 182 18.27 29.27 -32.85
N GLU A 183 18.07 30.04 -31.76
CA GLU A 183 17.55 31.41 -31.81
C GLU A 183 18.38 32.45 -31.03
N PRO A 184 19.61 32.76 -31.42
CA PRO A 184 20.30 33.96 -30.88
C PRO A 184 19.99 35.24 -31.67
N GLU A 185 19.42 35.18 -32.88
CA GLU A 185 19.29 36.35 -33.75
C GLU A 185 17.88 36.95 -33.88
N ALA A 186 16.83 36.17 -33.55
CA ALA A 186 15.45 36.65 -33.70
C ALA A 186 14.94 37.50 -32.51
N VAL A 187 15.58 37.38 -31.34
CA VAL A 187 15.14 38.10 -30.13
C VAL A 187 15.73 39.49 -30.03
N SER A 188 16.91 39.74 -30.61
CA SER A 188 17.55 41.06 -30.62
C SER A 188 16.81 42.06 -31.53
N THR A 189 16.35 41.60 -32.70
CA THR A 189 15.63 42.45 -33.65
C THR A 189 14.19 42.77 -33.24
N ARG A 190 13.60 41.97 -32.35
CA ARG A 190 12.26 42.24 -31.83
C ARG A 190 12.27 43.26 -30.69
N ARG A 191 13.30 43.25 -29.85
CA ARG A 191 13.46 44.23 -28.77
C ARG A 191 13.79 45.62 -29.30
N GLU A 192 14.58 45.73 -30.36
CA GLU A 192 14.89 47.04 -30.99
C GLU A 192 13.67 47.65 -31.72
N ARG A 193 12.69 46.86 -32.16
CA ARG A 193 11.43 47.35 -32.75
C ARG A 193 10.37 47.72 -31.72
N GLU A 194 10.38 47.15 -30.52
CA GLU A 194 9.47 47.51 -29.42
C GLU A 194 9.93 48.80 -28.70
N ASP A 195 11.24 49.03 -28.55
CA ASP A 195 11.77 50.27 -27.97
C ASP A 195 11.65 51.51 -28.91
N ALA A 196 11.61 51.31 -30.21
CA ALA A 196 11.38 52.40 -31.18
C ALA A 196 9.89 52.79 -31.29
N GLY A 197 8.96 51.95 -30.83
CA GLY A 197 7.52 52.24 -30.82
C GLY A 197 7.02 52.94 -29.55
N ALA A 198 7.82 52.92 -28.48
CA ALA A 198 7.39 53.42 -27.16
C ALA A 198 7.66 54.91 -26.92
N THR A 199 8.41 55.58 -27.84
CA THR A 199 8.72 57.00 -27.69
C THR A 199 7.81 57.96 -28.45
N ALA A 200 6.74 57.44 -29.14
CA ALA A 200 5.84 58.26 -29.97
C ALA A 200 4.43 58.47 -29.38
N ALA A 201 4.16 58.00 -28.16
CA ALA A 201 2.83 58.13 -27.55
C ALA A 201 2.86 58.57 -26.07
N ALA A 202 3.63 59.65 -25.81
CA ALA A 202 3.57 60.37 -24.54
C ALA A 202 3.03 61.77 -24.78
N GLY A 203 1.71 61.89 -24.76
CA GLY A 203 1.05 63.19 -24.82
C GLY A 203 -0.46 63.05 -24.85
N ALA A 204 -1.10 63.33 -23.77
CA ALA A 204 -2.51 63.61 -23.48
C ALA A 204 -3.12 62.59 -22.51
N GLU A 205 -3.28 63.02 -21.39
CA GLU A 205 -4.36 63.66 -20.61
C GLU A 205 -4.95 62.81 -19.51
N ALA A 206 -4.96 63.45 -18.36
CA ALA A 206 -5.44 63.03 -17.05
C ALA A 206 -6.94 62.74 -17.01
N ALA A 207 -7.35 61.76 -16.23
CA ALA A 207 -8.55 61.85 -15.42
C ALA A 207 -8.59 60.70 -14.39
N GLU A 208 -8.95 61.07 -13.20
CA GLU A 208 -9.03 60.39 -11.92
C GLU A 208 -10.01 59.22 -11.85
N PRO A 209 -9.89 58.41 -10.75
CA PRO A 209 -10.66 57.14 -10.57
C PRO A 209 -11.96 57.33 -9.78
N PRO A 210 -12.82 56.34 -9.72
CA PRO A 210 -13.53 56.14 -8.47
C PRO A 210 -13.57 54.66 -7.96
N ALA A 211 -13.20 54.63 -6.71
CA ALA A 211 -13.83 53.96 -5.56
C ALA A 211 -14.43 52.56 -5.69
N LYS A 212 -13.94 51.70 -4.81
CA LYS A 212 -14.54 50.45 -4.30
C LYS A 212 -15.95 50.68 -3.66
N PRO A 213 -16.76 49.63 -3.57
CA PRO A 213 -17.23 49.35 -2.22
C PRO A 213 -17.04 47.93 -1.73
N ALA A 214 -16.74 47.87 -0.48
CA ALA A 214 -16.80 46.73 0.40
C ALA A 214 -18.25 46.32 0.71
N LYS A 215 -18.51 45.05 0.91
CA LYS A 215 -19.63 44.51 1.70
C LYS A 215 -19.14 43.24 2.39
N ALA A 216 -18.89 43.29 3.66
CA ALA A 216 -19.79 43.22 4.82
C ALA A 216 -20.19 41.79 5.18
N LYS A 217 -19.60 41.38 6.28
CA LYS A 217 -19.94 40.21 7.12
C LYS A 217 -21.43 40.18 7.48
N LYS A 218 -22.04 39.00 7.52
CA LYS A 218 -23.20 38.76 8.32
C LYS A 218 -23.03 37.49 9.15
N LYS A 219 -22.76 37.71 10.43
CA LYS A 219 -23.06 36.80 11.52
C LYS A 219 -24.57 36.59 11.61
N LYS A 220 -25.01 35.42 11.88
CA LYS A 220 -26.24 35.19 12.64
C LYS A 220 -26.06 33.93 13.50
N SER A 221 -26.03 34.21 14.74
CA SER A 221 -26.23 33.35 15.89
C SER A 221 -27.71 32.97 16.02
N GLU A 222 -27.93 31.90 16.80
CA GLU A 222 -29.03 31.69 17.76
C GLU A 222 -30.20 30.82 17.30
N GLU A 223 -30.32 29.81 18.10
CA GLU A 223 -31.43 29.34 18.95
C GLU A 223 -32.54 28.49 18.28
N ALA A 224 -32.61 27.32 18.67
CA ALA A 224 -33.57 26.56 19.48
C ALA A 224 -33.20 25.08 19.55
#